data_31e9a89423f3bec02778539fa745bf48
#
_entry.id   31e9a89423f3bec02778539fa745bf48
#
_cell.length_a   1.000
_cell.length_b   1.000
_cell.length_c   1.000
_cell.angle_alpha   90.00
_cell.angle_beta   90.00
_cell.angle_gamma   90.00
#
_symmetry.space_group_name_H-M   'P 1'
#
loop_
_entity.id
_entity.type
_entity.pdbx_description
1 polymer ?
#
loop_
_entity_poly.entity_id
_entity_poly.type
_entity_poly.pdbx_seq_one_letter_code
_entity_poly.pdbx_strand_id
1 'polypeptide(L)'
;MTKPILLASLAALAIALPAAASASPANVVVVDNERVYAECNACRSAQASLQAQATTIQSRQAALAAPLKIEAQALQAAADALGGKTPDAALQARATAFQTKQNSANQELQRLQQNLQSSQANVLRQINAKLGPAIKQVMLAKGANLAIDMNNTLAVGSGMDVTADVLVALNAVLPSVSVTPGAATTTTGR
;
A
#
# COMPACT_ATOMS: atom_id res chain seq x y z
N MET A 1 -39.85 -9.05 91.72
CA MET A 1 -38.80 -9.94 91.23
C MET A 1 -39.00 -10.11 89.74
N THR A 2 -38.38 -9.31 88.89
CA THR A 2 -38.36 -9.49 87.44
C THR A 2 -37.07 -8.96 86.90
N LYS A 3 -36.22 -9.86 86.38
CA LYS A 3 -34.96 -9.58 85.72
C LYS A 3 -35.20 -9.15 84.28
N PRO A 4 -34.59 -8.10 83.74
CA PRO A 4 -34.56 -7.86 82.29
C PRO A 4 -33.40 -8.63 81.60
N ILE A 5 -33.72 -9.28 80.52
CA ILE A 5 -32.80 -9.99 79.61
C ILE A 5 -32.24 -8.95 78.63
N LEU A 6 -30.96 -8.73 78.66
CA LEU A 6 -30.22 -7.92 77.67
C LEU A 6 -29.98 -8.78 76.41
N LEU A 7 -30.62 -8.43 75.28
CA LEU A 7 -30.33 -8.94 73.94
C LEU A 7 -29.14 -8.19 73.33
N ALA A 8 -27.99 -8.86 73.27
CA ALA A 8 -26.84 -8.34 72.49
C ALA A 8 -27.00 -8.63 71.01
N SER A 9 -27.18 -7.58 70.24
CA SER A 9 -27.20 -7.66 68.80
C SER A 9 -25.80 -7.70 68.19
N LEU A 10 -25.36 -8.85 67.66
CA LEU A 10 -24.12 -9.01 66.92
C LEU A 10 -24.32 -8.47 65.48
N ALA A 11 -23.78 -7.29 65.20
CA ALA A 11 -23.72 -6.73 63.83
C ALA A 11 -22.59 -7.44 63.07
N ALA A 12 -22.93 -8.31 62.13
CA ALA A 12 -21.98 -8.94 61.21
C ALA A 12 -21.54 -7.91 60.16
N LEU A 13 -20.29 -7.44 60.25
CA LEU A 13 -19.64 -6.58 59.30
C LEU A 13 -19.22 -7.43 58.10
N ALA A 14 -19.98 -7.42 56.99
CA ALA A 14 -19.62 -8.07 55.71
C ALA A 14 -18.50 -7.29 55.05
N ILE A 15 -17.27 -7.78 55.13
CA ILE A 15 -16.12 -7.27 54.39
C ILE A 15 -16.29 -7.72 52.94
N ALA A 16 -16.74 -6.81 52.05
CA ALA A 16 -16.71 -7.00 50.61
C ALA A 16 -15.24 -6.97 50.11
N LEU A 17 -14.65 -8.13 49.89
CA LEU A 17 -13.36 -8.26 49.23
C LEU A 17 -13.56 -7.79 47.76
N PRO A 18 -12.73 -6.82 47.26
CA PRO A 18 -12.76 -6.47 45.84
C PRO A 18 -12.35 -7.73 45.06
N ALA A 19 -13.21 -8.19 44.14
CA ALA A 19 -12.87 -9.22 43.18
C ALA A 19 -11.68 -8.71 42.36
N ALA A 20 -10.51 -9.30 42.57
CA ALA A 20 -9.35 -9.03 41.71
C ALA A 20 -9.72 -9.42 40.31
N ALA A 21 -9.90 -8.42 39.42
CA ALA A 21 -10.09 -8.65 38.01
C ALA A 21 -8.86 -9.41 37.50
N SER A 22 -9.00 -10.70 37.23
CA SER A 22 -7.94 -11.52 36.65
C SER A 22 -7.70 -11.00 35.22
N ALA A 23 -6.64 -10.21 35.04
CA ALA A 23 -6.19 -9.81 33.72
C ALA A 23 -5.87 -11.10 32.92
N SER A 24 -6.59 -11.36 31.86
CA SER A 24 -6.27 -12.48 30.99
C SER A 24 -4.84 -12.31 30.47
N PRO A 25 -3.98 -13.36 30.55
CA PRO A 25 -2.63 -13.27 30.03
C PRO A 25 -2.66 -12.88 28.55
N ALA A 26 -1.75 -11.98 28.16
CA ALA A 26 -1.61 -11.61 26.76
C ALA A 26 -1.09 -12.81 25.97
N ASN A 27 -1.92 -13.35 25.07
CA ASN A 27 -1.50 -14.34 24.10
C ASN A 27 -1.19 -13.61 22.78
N VAL A 28 0.09 -13.57 22.41
CA VAL A 28 0.61 -12.78 21.29
C VAL A 28 0.98 -13.69 20.15
N VAL A 29 0.62 -13.31 18.92
CA VAL A 29 1.11 -13.91 17.68
C VAL A 29 1.87 -12.87 16.88
N VAL A 30 2.77 -13.34 16.00
CA VAL A 30 3.60 -12.50 15.15
C VAL A 30 3.31 -12.82 13.70
N VAL A 31 3.27 -11.80 12.85
CA VAL A 31 3.04 -11.89 11.42
C VAL A 31 4.15 -11.15 10.68
N ASP A 32 4.82 -11.81 9.74
CA ASP A 32 5.72 -11.19 8.79
C ASP A 32 4.92 -10.62 7.63
N ASN A 33 4.59 -9.34 7.71
CA ASN A 33 3.82 -8.67 6.65
C ASN A 33 4.61 -8.58 5.34
N GLU A 34 5.93 -8.40 5.36
CA GLU A 34 6.75 -8.37 4.14
C GLU A 34 6.66 -9.69 3.40
N ARG A 35 6.79 -10.79 4.12
CA ARG A 35 6.62 -12.12 3.57
C ARG A 35 5.20 -12.35 3.03
N VAL A 36 4.16 -11.88 3.73
CA VAL A 36 2.78 -11.96 3.23
C VAL A 36 2.64 -11.23 1.90
N TYR A 37 3.16 -10.00 1.76
CA TYR A 37 3.11 -9.24 0.50
C TYR A 37 3.93 -9.91 -0.61
N ALA A 38 5.06 -10.53 -0.28
CA ALA A 38 5.92 -11.20 -1.25
C ALA A 38 5.32 -12.53 -1.77
N GLU A 39 4.60 -13.27 -0.91
CA GLU A 39 4.21 -14.65 -1.18
C GLU A 39 2.72 -14.82 -1.52
N CYS A 40 1.83 -13.88 -1.18
CA CYS A 40 0.41 -14.04 -1.49
C CYS A 40 0.21 -14.14 -3.01
N ASN A 41 -0.68 -15.02 -3.47
CA ASN A 41 -0.87 -15.31 -4.89
C ASN A 41 -1.32 -14.08 -5.69
N ALA A 42 -2.31 -13.34 -5.19
CA ALA A 42 -2.77 -12.10 -5.80
C ALA A 42 -1.69 -11.01 -5.78
N CYS A 43 -0.85 -10.97 -4.72
CA CYS A 43 0.25 -10.01 -4.59
C CYS A 43 1.32 -10.24 -5.66
N ARG A 44 1.76 -11.49 -5.85
CA ARG A 44 2.75 -11.86 -6.88
C ARG A 44 2.25 -11.56 -8.29
N SER A 45 0.99 -11.89 -8.57
CA SER A 45 0.36 -11.58 -9.86
C SER A 45 0.28 -10.07 -10.13
N ALA A 46 -0.11 -9.31 -9.11
CA ALA A 46 -0.16 -7.85 -9.20
C ALA A 46 1.24 -7.24 -9.41
N GLN A 47 2.23 -7.73 -8.70
CA GLN A 47 3.62 -7.27 -8.81
C GLN A 47 4.17 -7.51 -10.22
N ALA A 48 3.94 -8.70 -10.80
CA ALA A 48 4.33 -9.00 -12.18
C ALA A 48 3.64 -8.06 -13.17
N SER A 49 2.35 -7.78 -12.99
CA SER A 49 1.58 -6.86 -13.85
C SER A 49 2.06 -5.40 -13.73
N LEU A 50 2.37 -4.92 -12.52
CA LEU A 50 2.93 -3.59 -12.30
C LEU A 50 4.32 -3.45 -12.92
N GLN A 51 5.15 -4.50 -12.83
CA GLN A 51 6.46 -4.54 -13.49
C GLN A 51 6.33 -4.47 -15.01
N ALA A 52 5.37 -5.19 -15.60
CA ALA A 52 5.09 -5.13 -17.04
C ALA A 52 4.65 -3.71 -17.47
N GLN A 53 3.80 -3.03 -16.65
CA GLN A 53 3.44 -1.64 -16.90
C GLN A 53 4.66 -0.71 -16.85
N ALA A 54 5.55 -0.88 -15.88
CA ALA A 54 6.78 -0.09 -15.77
C ALA A 54 7.70 -0.28 -16.99
N THR A 55 7.87 -1.53 -17.46
CA THR A 55 8.63 -1.84 -18.68
C THR A 55 8.00 -1.20 -19.90
N THR A 56 6.67 -1.21 -20.01
CA THR A 56 5.93 -0.55 -21.11
C THR A 56 6.19 0.96 -21.11
N ILE A 57 6.22 1.61 -19.94
CA ILE A 57 6.53 3.03 -19.82
C ILE A 57 7.96 3.32 -20.30
N GLN A 58 8.94 2.50 -19.90
CA GLN A 58 10.34 2.66 -20.36
C GLN A 58 10.46 2.52 -21.88
N SER A 59 9.80 1.51 -22.47
CA SER A 59 9.77 1.32 -23.91
C SER A 59 9.11 2.52 -24.63
N ARG A 60 8.03 3.05 -24.06
CA ARG A 60 7.35 4.24 -24.62
C ARG A 60 8.23 5.49 -24.53
N GLN A 61 8.93 5.67 -23.42
CA GLN A 61 9.90 6.76 -23.28
C GLN A 61 10.98 6.71 -24.36
N ALA A 62 11.56 5.53 -24.62
CA ALA A 62 12.56 5.36 -25.67
C ALA A 62 11.98 5.65 -27.06
N ALA A 63 10.76 5.17 -27.35
CA ALA A 63 10.07 5.40 -28.61
C ALA A 63 9.73 6.88 -28.86
N LEU A 64 9.42 7.65 -27.81
CA LEU A 64 9.18 9.08 -27.91
C LEU A 64 10.48 9.89 -28.02
N ALA A 65 11.53 9.48 -27.32
CA ALA A 65 12.81 10.18 -27.29
C ALA A 65 13.58 10.10 -28.62
N ALA A 66 13.55 8.94 -29.28
CA ALA A 66 14.32 8.73 -30.51
C ALA A 66 13.98 9.73 -31.65
N PRO A 67 12.71 9.91 -32.07
CA PRO A 67 12.37 10.87 -33.10
C PRO A 67 12.58 12.32 -32.68
N LEU A 68 12.39 12.65 -31.38
CA LEU A 68 12.67 13.99 -30.86
C LEU A 68 14.15 14.32 -30.94
N LYS A 69 15.03 13.36 -30.65
CA LYS A 69 16.48 13.55 -30.77
C LYS A 69 16.89 13.83 -32.21
N ILE A 70 16.37 13.08 -33.17
CA ILE A 70 16.67 13.26 -34.60
C ILE A 70 16.20 14.65 -35.04
N GLU A 71 14.98 15.04 -34.72
CA GLU A 71 14.44 16.36 -35.12
C GLU A 71 15.18 17.51 -34.44
N ALA A 72 15.59 17.37 -33.17
CA ALA A 72 16.41 18.36 -32.50
C ALA A 72 17.77 18.58 -33.20
N GLN A 73 18.42 17.48 -33.60
CA GLN A 73 19.68 17.55 -34.34
C GLN A 73 19.48 18.23 -35.75
N ALA A 74 18.42 17.91 -36.43
CA ALA A 74 18.10 18.51 -37.72
C ALA A 74 17.79 20.00 -37.63
N LEU A 75 17.06 20.41 -36.57
CA LEU A 75 16.79 21.83 -36.29
C LEU A 75 18.08 22.58 -35.92
N GLN A 76 18.96 21.97 -35.11
CA GLN A 76 20.24 22.57 -34.77
C GLN A 76 21.10 22.76 -36.05
N ALA A 77 21.24 21.75 -36.89
CA ALA A 77 21.98 21.86 -38.15
C ALA A 77 21.42 22.95 -39.07
N ALA A 78 20.09 23.06 -39.17
CA ALA A 78 19.45 24.11 -39.94
C ALA A 78 19.72 25.51 -39.37
N ALA A 79 19.71 25.66 -38.05
CA ALA A 79 20.04 26.93 -37.37
C ALA A 79 21.51 27.33 -37.58
N ASP A 80 22.43 26.37 -37.48
CA ASP A 80 23.87 26.59 -37.72
C ASP A 80 24.15 27.04 -39.18
N ALA A 81 23.42 26.47 -40.12
CA ALA A 81 23.55 26.82 -41.57
C ALA A 81 23.09 28.24 -41.88
N LEU A 82 22.30 28.90 -41.02
CA LEU A 82 21.87 30.27 -41.19
C LEU A 82 23.03 31.28 -41.04
N GLY A 83 24.11 30.93 -40.31
CA GLY A 83 25.24 31.81 -40.09
C GLY A 83 24.85 33.15 -39.47
N GLY A 84 23.86 33.19 -38.57
CA GLY A 84 23.35 34.38 -37.94
C GLY A 84 22.20 35.10 -38.66
N LYS A 85 21.75 34.59 -39.79
CA LYS A 85 20.57 35.12 -40.51
C LYS A 85 19.27 34.72 -39.81
N THR A 86 18.24 35.53 -39.99
CA THR A 86 16.90 35.22 -39.44
C THR A 86 16.32 33.97 -40.07
N PRO A 87 15.78 33.01 -39.26
CA PRO A 87 15.10 31.84 -39.74
C PRO A 87 13.90 32.21 -40.61
N ASP A 88 13.69 31.47 -41.71
CA ASP A 88 12.49 31.59 -42.51
C ASP A 88 11.23 31.02 -41.81
N ALA A 89 10.08 31.29 -42.40
CA ALA A 89 8.80 30.85 -41.83
C ALA A 89 8.70 29.30 -41.71
N ALA A 90 9.34 28.56 -42.63
CA ALA A 90 9.34 27.09 -42.59
C ALA A 90 10.14 26.53 -41.42
N LEU A 91 11.33 27.08 -41.16
CA LEU A 91 12.14 26.66 -40.02
C LEU A 91 11.49 27.06 -38.69
N GLN A 92 10.87 28.24 -38.61
CA GLN A 92 10.10 28.66 -37.43
C GLN A 92 8.91 27.73 -37.17
N ALA A 93 8.17 27.34 -38.21
CA ALA A 93 7.05 26.39 -38.08
C ALA A 93 7.54 24.99 -37.60
N ARG A 94 8.68 24.51 -38.11
CA ARG A 94 9.30 23.26 -37.65
C ARG A 94 9.71 23.33 -36.19
N ALA A 95 10.31 24.40 -35.72
CA ALA A 95 10.69 24.60 -34.33
C ALA A 95 9.46 24.61 -33.41
N THR A 96 8.38 25.28 -33.80
CA THR A 96 7.10 25.27 -33.07
C THR A 96 6.49 23.88 -33.01
N ALA A 97 6.47 23.15 -34.13
CA ALA A 97 5.96 21.77 -34.19
C ALA A 97 6.79 20.82 -33.30
N PHE A 98 8.12 20.98 -33.28
CA PHE A 98 9.00 20.23 -32.40
C PHE A 98 8.68 20.50 -30.93
N GLN A 99 8.53 21.74 -30.51
CA GLN A 99 8.16 22.11 -29.16
C GLN A 99 6.82 21.50 -28.75
N THR A 100 5.83 21.50 -29.65
CA THR A 100 4.52 20.87 -29.41
C THR A 100 4.65 19.37 -29.20
N LYS A 101 5.44 18.69 -30.06
CA LYS A 101 5.70 17.24 -29.90
C LYS A 101 6.40 16.92 -28.59
N GLN A 102 7.39 17.73 -28.19
CA GLN A 102 8.11 17.56 -26.94
C GLN A 102 7.18 17.70 -25.72
N ASN A 103 6.33 18.75 -25.75
CA ASN A 103 5.35 18.97 -24.68
C ASN A 103 4.34 17.81 -24.60
N SER A 104 3.84 17.34 -25.73
CA SER A 104 2.92 16.20 -25.79
C SER A 104 3.57 14.90 -25.27
N ALA A 105 4.83 14.63 -25.64
CA ALA A 105 5.57 13.47 -25.13
C ALA A 105 5.75 13.54 -23.60
N ASN A 106 6.12 14.71 -23.07
CA ASN A 106 6.27 14.91 -21.63
C ASN A 106 4.93 14.69 -20.90
N GLN A 107 3.84 15.24 -21.40
CA GLN A 107 2.50 15.05 -20.83
C GLN A 107 2.07 13.57 -20.84
N GLU A 108 2.34 12.87 -21.94
CA GLU A 108 2.05 11.45 -22.05
C GLU A 108 2.80 10.63 -21.00
N LEU A 109 4.12 10.86 -20.85
CA LEU A 109 4.95 10.17 -19.88
C LEU A 109 4.52 10.46 -18.43
N GLN A 110 4.21 11.71 -18.13
CA GLN A 110 3.68 12.09 -16.81
C GLN A 110 2.38 11.34 -16.50
N ARG A 111 1.44 11.28 -17.47
CA ARG A 111 0.18 10.55 -17.30
C ARG A 111 0.41 9.06 -17.07
N LEU A 112 1.33 8.45 -17.83
CA LEU A 112 1.66 7.03 -17.66
C LEU A 112 2.27 6.75 -16.27
N GLN A 113 3.17 7.59 -15.79
CA GLN A 113 3.75 7.49 -14.46
C GLN A 113 2.70 7.65 -13.35
N GLN A 114 1.82 8.64 -13.48
CA GLN A 114 0.71 8.84 -12.53
C GLN A 114 -0.24 7.64 -12.50
N ASN A 115 -0.54 7.05 -13.66
CA ASN A 115 -1.37 5.85 -13.74
C ASN A 115 -0.70 4.67 -13.03
N LEU A 116 0.61 4.47 -13.22
CA LEU A 116 1.35 3.41 -12.52
C LEU A 116 1.31 3.60 -11.00
N GLN A 117 1.57 4.82 -10.52
CA GLN A 117 1.48 5.14 -9.09
C GLN A 117 0.08 4.89 -8.53
N SER A 118 -0.96 5.31 -9.27
CA SER A 118 -2.35 5.07 -8.89
C SER A 118 -2.71 3.58 -8.87
N SER A 119 -2.16 2.80 -9.81
CA SER A 119 -2.31 1.34 -9.85
C SER A 119 -1.65 0.68 -8.63
N GLN A 120 -0.43 1.09 -8.28
CA GLN A 120 0.29 0.61 -7.08
C GLN A 120 -0.50 0.90 -5.81
N ALA A 121 -0.97 2.13 -5.65
CA ALA A 121 -1.79 2.51 -4.50
C ALA A 121 -3.11 1.73 -4.43
N ASN A 122 -3.75 1.47 -5.59
CA ASN A 122 -4.97 0.68 -5.66
C ASN A 122 -4.73 -0.79 -5.26
N VAL A 123 -3.64 -1.39 -5.72
CA VAL A 123 -3.23 -2.76 -5.34
C VAL A 123 -3.03 -2.86 -3.83
N LEU A 124 -2.22 -1.97 -3.24
CA LEU A 124 -1.96 -1.96 -1.79
C LEU A 124 -3.25 -1.80 -0.99
N ARG A 125 -4.15 -0.91 -1.40
CA ARG A 125 -5.44 -0.71 -0.74
C ARG A 125 -6.29 -1.98 -0.75
N GLN A 126 -6.35 -2.70 -1.87
CA GLN A 126 -7.11 -3.95 -1.98
C GLN A 126 -6.53 -5.06 -1.10
N ILE A 127 -5.20 -5.20 -1.07
CA ILE A 127 -4.52 -6.17 -0.21
C ILE A 127 -4.78 -5.84 1.27
N ASN A 128 -4.54 -4.60 1.68
CA ASN A 128 -4.72 -4.16 3.06
C ASN A 128 -6.17 -4.32 3.55
N ALA A 129 -7.15 -4.10 2.68
CA ALA A 129 -8.56 -4.28 3.02
C ALA A 129 -8.91 -5.74 3.36
N LYS A 130 -8.11 -6.71 2.90
CA LYS A 130 -8.30 -8.16 3.18
C LYS A 130 -7.30 -8.70 4.20
N LEU A 131 -6.11 -8.14 4.26
CA LEU A 131 -5.04 -8.58 5.17
C LEU A 131 -5.43 -8.43 6.64
N GLY A 132 -5.92 -7.25 7.04
CA GLY A 132 -6.36 -7.02 8.42
C GLY A 132 -7.39 -8.02 8.92
N PRO A 133 -8.50 -8.24 8.20
CA PRO A 133 -9.47 -9.30 8.52
C PRO A 133 -8.86 -10.71 8.57
N ALA A 134 -7.95 -11.07 7.63
CA ALA A 134 -7.29 -12.38 7.62
C ALA A 134 -6.40 -12.57 8.87
N ILE A 135 -5.61 -11.56 9.24
CA ILE A 135 -4.81 -11.58 10.48
C ILE A 135 -5.71 -11.76 11.69
N LYS A 136 -6.82 -11.01 11.77
CA LYS A 136 -7.77 -11.12 12.89
C LYS A 136 -8.39 -12.51 12.98
N GLN A 137 -8.76 -13.10 11.86
CA GLN A 137 -9.30 -14.47 11.81
C GLN A 137 -8.30 -15.48 12.36
N VAL A 138 -7.05 -15.44 11.90
CA VAL A 138 -5.99 -16.36 12.35
C VAL A 138 -5.66 -16.13 13.83
N MET A 139 -5.53 -14.86 14.24
CA MET A 139 -5.30 -14.48 15.63
C MET A 139 -6.34 -15.12 16.56
N LEU A 140 -7.63 -15.00 16.23
CA LEU A 140 -8.71 -15.60 17.01
C LEU A 140 -8.66 -17.13 17.00
N ALA A 141 -8.37 -17.76 15.85
CA ALA A 141 -8.24 -19.22 15.75
C ALA A 141 -7.08 -19.77 16.60
N LYS A 142 -6.02 -18.98 16.82
CA LYS A 142 -4.90 -19.33 17.71
C LYS A 142 -5.16 -18.95 19.19
N GLY A 143 -6.33 -18.42 19.51
CA GLY A 143 -6.66 -17.95 20.86
C GLY A 143 -5.83 -16.75 21.29
N ALA A 144 -5.23 -16.02 20.36
CA ALA A 144 -4.44 -14.83 20.64
C ALA A 144 -5.34 -13.59 20.74
N ASN A 145 -4.90 -12.62 21.54
CA ASN A 145 -5.58 -11.34 21.73
C ASN A 145 -4.78 -10.16 21.20
N LEU A 146 -3.55 -10.40 20.71
CA LEU A 146 -2.68 -9.41 20.10
C LEU A 146 -1.90 -10.04 18.93
N ALA A 147 -1.83 -9.34 17.81
CA ALA A 147 -0.94 -9.65 16.68
C ALA A 147 0.03 -8.49 16.45
N ILE A 148 1.32 -8.81 16.32
CA ILE A 148 2.40 -7.83 16.14
C ILE A 148 3.11 -8.14 14.82
N ASP A 149 3.56 -7.10 14.12
CA ASP A 149 4.42 -7.26 12.94
C ASP A 149 5.81 -7.76 13.36
N MET A 150 6.35 -8.72 12.63
CA MET A 150 7.68 -9.29 12.90
C MET A 150 8.77 -8.24 12.90
N ASN A 151 8.69 -7.24 12.02
CA ASN A 151 9.67 -6.14 11.94
C ASN A 151 9.70 -5.24 13.18
N ASN A 152 8.67 -5.31 14.02
CA ASN A 152 8.59 -4.57 15.29
C ASN A 152 8.99 -5.42 16.50
N THR A 153 9.59 -6.60 16.28
CA THR A 153 10.01 -7.51 17.35
C THR A 153 11.53 -7.71 17.33
N LEU A 154 12.13 -7.88 18.52
CA LEU A 154 13.56 -8.19 18.66
C LEU A 154 13.84 -9.70 18.55
N ALA A 155 12.89 -10.53 18.98
CA ALA A 155 12.96 -11.98 18.94
C ALA A 155 11.55 -12.55 18.98
N VAL A 156 11.36 -13.70 18.34
CA VAL A 156 10.08 -14.41 18.28
C VAL A 156 10.25 -15.82 18.82
N GLY A 157 9.42 -16.19 19.80
CA GLY A 157 9.40 -17.55 20.36
C GLY A 157 8.83 -18.57 19.36
N SER A 158 9.17 -19.82 19.54
CA SER A 158 8.62 -20.91 18.71
C SER A 158 7.09 -20.96 18.82
N GLY A 159 6.42 -21.12 17.68
CA GLY A 159 4.95 -21.20 17.60
C GLY A 159 4.20 -19.87 17.65
N MET A 160 4.88 -18.73 17.78
CA MET A 160 4.24 -17.42 17.74
C MET A 160 4.07 -16.89 16.30
N ASP A 161 4.90 -17.32 15.36
CA ASP A 161 4.80 -16.95 13.95
C ASP A 161 3.61 -17.66 13.29
N VAL A 162 2.63 -16.87 12.87
CA VAL A 162 1.41 -17.33 12.18
C VAL A 162 1.35 -16.86 10.72
N THR A 163 2.46 -16.42 10.16
CA THR A 163 2.54 -15.89 8.78
C THR A 163 1.99 -16.85 7.74
N ALA A 164 2.32 -18.15 7.88
CA ALA A 164 1.83 -19.18 6.95
C ALA A 164 0.30 -19.34 7.02
N ASP A 165 -0.28 -19.32 8.22
CA ASP A 165 -1.73 -19.38 8.39
C ASP A 165 -2.42 -18.14 7.81
N VAL A 166 -1.82 -16.95 8.01
CA VAL A 166 -2.31 -15.69 7.42
C VAL A 166 -2.25 -15.73 5.89
N LEU A 167 -1.18 -16.28 5.30
CA LEU A 167 -1.08 -16.47 3.85
C LEU A 167 -2.20 -17.38 3.32
N VAL A 168 -2.49 -18.49 3.97
CA VAL A 168 -3.58 -19.37 3.60
C VAL A 168 -4.92 -18.64 3.67
N ALA A 169 -5.20 -17.95 4.78
CA ALA A 169 -6.43 -17.20 4.97
C ALA A 169 -6.59 -16.07 3.95
N LEU A 170 -5.51 -15.31 3.68
CA LEU A 170 -5.52 -14.22 2.71
C LEU A 170 -5.76 -14.74 1.28
N ASN A 171 -5.06 -15.80 0.86
CA ASN A 171 -5.24 -16.40 -0.47
C ASN A 171 -6.66 -16.92 -0.70
N ALA A 172 -7.34 -17.39 0.35
CA ALA A 172 -8.73 -17.82 0.27
C ALA A 172 -9.71 -16.65 0.02
N VAL A 173 -9.45 -15.45 0.57
CA VAL A 173 -10.36 -14.30 0.49
C VAL A 173 -9.93 -13.24 -0.53
N LEU A 174 -8.74 -13.38 -1.11
CA LEU A 174 -8.16 -12.48 -2.11
C LEU A 174 -7.59 -13.27 -3.29
N PRO A 175 -8.44 -13.83 -4.17
CA PRO A 175 -7.98 -14.61 -5.33
C PRO A 175 -7.27 -13.75 -6.38
N SER A 176 -7.62 -12.47 -6.49
CA SER A 176 -7.01 -11.51 -7.42
C SER A 176 -7.15 -10.08 -6.92
N VAL A 177 -6.32 -9.18 -7.48
CA VAL A 177 -6.41 -7.73 -7.29
C VAL A 177 -6.39 -7.02 -8.64
N SER A 178 -7.10 -5.91 -8.75
CA SER A 178 -7.08 -5.07 -9.94
C SER A 178 -5.82 -4.21 -9.96
N VAL A 179 -5.10 -4.24 -11.08
CA VAL A 179 -3.90 -3.42 -11.33
C VAL A 179 -4.19 -2.19 -12.20
N THR A 180 -5.47 -1.84 -12.38
CA THR A 180 -5.86 -0.59 -13.04
C THR A 180 -5.74 0.59 -12.08
N PRO A 181 -5.52 1.82 -12.59
CA PRO A 181 -5.58 3.01 -11.74
C PRO A 181 -6.90 3.03 -10.95
N GLY A 182 -6.82 3.19 -9.65
CA GLY A 182 -8.02 3.40 -8.82
C GLY A 182 -8.70 4.71 -9.22
N ALA A 183 -10.02 4.76 -9.16
CA ALA A 183 -10.73 6.03 -9.24
C ALA A 183 -10.14 6.99 -8.21
N ALA A 184 -9.80 8.21 -8.63
CA ALA A 184 -9.37 9.25 -7.72
C ALA A 184 -10.50 9.44 -6.69
N THR A 185 -10.27 9.04 -5.44
CA THR A 185 -11.14 9.44 -4.34
C THR A 185 -10.94 10.93 -4.17
N THR A 186 -11.82 11.73 -4.76
CA THR A 186 -11.97 13.13 -4.38
C THR A 186 -12.34 13.13 -2.89
N THR A 187 -11.35 13.32 -2.04
CA THR A 187 -11.58 13.62 -0.63
C THR A 187 -12.20 15.01 -0.62
N THR A 188 -13.53 15.06 -0.66
CA THR A 188 -14.26 16.28 -0.35
C THR A 188 -14.01 16.52 1.13
N GLY A 189 -13.03 17.39 1.40
CA GLY A 189 -12.77 17.89 2.75
C GLY A 189 -14.03 18.57 3.28
N ARG A 190 -14.44 18.12 4.44
CA ARG A 190 -15.50 18.75 5.24
C ARG A 190 -14.90 19.19 6.55
#